data_942d128c0a1ac95613b9c7b08f1e2ef6
#
_entry.id   942d128c0a1ac95613b9c7b08f1e2ef6
#
_cell.length_a   1.000
_cell.length_b   1.000
_cell.length_c   1.000
_cell.angle_alpha   90.00
_cell.angle_beta   90.00
_cell.angle_gamma   90.00
#
_symmetry.space_group_name_H-M   'P 1'
#
loop_
_entity.id
_entity.type
_entity.pdbx_description
1 polymer ?
#
loop_
_entity_poly.entity_id
_entity_poly.type
_entity_poly.pdbx_seq_one_letter_code
_entity_poly.pdbx_strand_id
1 'polypeptide(L)'
;MPAGAEFLLLFVYIMIVYAIIRGFGPAAQAGFGIGARAMQALFLPVVALSFAVSPVVGQNFGGRRADRVRHSVYSALGIASSMMLVLTLMAFLLPGTLIRIFSRDPRVIAFGSDYLRIVSLNFISAGIVFVTSSIFQGIGNTLPPLFSSLTRLVLFALPAMYISRRPGFEISYVWYLSLGSIVFQMCINLLLLRHEMRKRLRFDEPENFIPASAAAS
;
A
#
# COMPACT_ATOMS: atom_id res chain seq x y z
N MET A 1 -8.41 12.92 10.13
CA MET A 1 -9.33 12.77 8.98
C MET A 1 -8.66 12.34 7.66
N PRO A 2 -7.39 12.69 7.29
CA PRO A 2 -6.80 12.27 6.02
C PRO A 2 -6.66 10.75 5.85
N ALA A 3 -6.37 10.00 6.92
CA ALA A 3 -6.28 8.53 6.86
C ALA A 3 -7.61 7.86 6.43
N GLY A 4 -8.76 8.41 6.84
CA GLY A 4 -10.07 7.94 6.35
C GLY A 4 -10.28 8.20 4.86
N ALA A 5 -9.71 9.28 4.33
CA ALA A 5 -9.79 9.59 2.91
C ALA A 5 -9.02 8.58 2.04
N GLU A 6 -7.91 8.00 2.53
CA GLU A 6 -7.20 6.92 1.82
C GLU A 6 -8.10 5.70 1.59
N PHE A 7 -8.93 5.33 2.56
CA PHE A 7 -9.90 4.24 2.39
C PHE A 7 -10.99 4.58 1.38
N LEU A 8 -11.45 5.84 1.32
CA LEU A 8 -12.38 6.29 0.28
C LEU A 8 -11.76 6.19 -1.11
N LEU A 9 -10.50 6.61 -1.27
CA LEU A 9 -9.79 6.48 -2.55
C LEU A 9 -9.63 5.01 -2.96
N LEU A 10 -9.33 4.12 -2.01
CA LEU A 10 -9.28 2.67 -2.26
C LEU A 10 -10.64 2.14 -2.70
N PHE A 11 -11.74 2.57 -2.06
CA PHE A 11 -13.10 2.18 -2.43
C PHE A 11 -13.44 2.63 -3.85
N VAL A 12 -13.14 3.89 -4.21
CA VAL A 12 -13.32 4.41 -5.58
C VAL A 12 -12.52 3.59 -6.60
N TYR A 13 -11.26 3.24 -6.27
CA TYR A 13 -10.44 2.37 -7.10
C TYR A 13 -11.14 1.03 -7.36
N ILE A 14 -11.62 0.36 -6.32
CA ILE A 14 -12.33 -0.93 -6.43
C ILE A 14 -13.59 -0.79 -7.29
N MET A 15 -14.37 0.28 -7.13
CA MET A 15 -15.56 0.54 -7.93
C MET A 15 -15.24 0.69 -9.42
N ILE A 16 -14.16 1.41 -9.77
CA ILE A 16 -13.70 1.56 -11.17
C ILE A 16 -13.33 0.19 -11.75
N VAL A 17 -12.59 -0.63 -11.01
CA VAL A 17 -12.21 -1.98 -11.45
C VAL A 17 -13.46 -2.84 -11.69
N TYR A 18 -14.43 -2.83 -10.78
CA TYR A 18 -15.69 -3.58 -10.96
C TYR A 18 -16.49 -3.08 -12.16
N ALA A 19 -16.55 -1.77 -12.39
CA ALA A 19 -17.24 -1.20 -13.55
C ALA A 19 -16.63 -1.68 -14.87
N ILE A 20 -15.29 -1.79 -14.94
CA ILE A 20 -14.61 -2.31 -16.14
C ILE A 20 -14.84 -3.82 -16.31
N ILE A 21 -14.73 -4.60 -15.21
CA ILE A 21 -14.89 -6.07 -15.25
C ILE A 21 -16.31 -6.47 -15.61
N ARG A 22 -17.30 -5.63 -15.36
CA ARG A 22 -18.72 -5.92 -15.68
C ARG A 22 -18.92 -6.33 -17.14
N GLY A 23 -18.11 -5.79 -18.05
CA GLY A 23 -18.16 -6.12 -19.49
C GLY A 23 -17.73 -7.55 -19.84
N PHE A 24 -17.02 -8.24 -18.92
CA PHE A 24 -16.49 -9.61 -19.13
C PHE A 24 -17.40 -10.72 -18.57
N GLY A 25 -18.56 -10.36 -18.07
CA GLY A 25 -19.59 -11.30 -17.61
C GLY A 25 -19.47 -11.76 -16.15
N PRO A 26 -20.43 -12.56 -15.68
CA PRO A 26 -20.55 -12.93 -14.26
C PRO A 26 -19.39 -13.76 -13.72
N ALA A 27 -18.80 -14.64 -14.53
CA ALA A 27 -17.67 -15.47 -14.13
C ALA A 27 -16.42 -14.62 -13.84
N ALA A 28 -16.19 -13.56 -14.62
CA ALA A 28 -15.10 -12.63 -14.41
C ALA A 28 -15.29 -11.82 -13.12
N GLN A 29 -16.51 -11.34 -12.85
CA GLN A 29 -16.83 -10.63 -11.61
C GLN A 29 -16.67 -11.54 -10.38
N ALA A 30 -17.15 -12.78 -10.45
CA ALA A 30 -16.98 -13.77 -9.39
C ALA A 30 -15.50 -14.11 -9.16
N GLY A 31 -14.73 -14.33 -10.23
CA GLY A 31 -13.30 -14.61 -10.18
C GLY A 31 -12.50 -13.47 -9.56
N PHE A 32 -12.79 -12.23 -9.94
CA PHE A 32 -12.20 -11.04 -9.32
C PHE A 32 -12.57 -10.93 -7.84
N GLY A 33 -13.85 -11.09 -7.49
CA GLY A 33 -14.31 -11.01 -6.10
C GLY A 33 -13.65 -12.05 -5.20
N ILE A 34 -13.50 -13.30 -5.69
CA ILE A 34 -12.80 -14.37 -4.97
C ILE A 34 -11.29 -14.09 -4.89
N GLY A 35 -10.67 -13.68 -5.98
CA GLY A 35 -9.26 -13.29 -6.02
C GLY A 35 -8.96 -12.13 -5.06
N ALA A 36 -9.83 -11.13 -5.00
CA ALA A 36 -9.73 -10.01 -4.07
C ALA A 36 -9.85 -10.47 -2.60
N ARG A 37 -10.72 -11.44 -2.29
CA ARG A 37 -10.81 -12.04 -0.94
C ARG A 37 -9.55 -12.81 -0.57
N ALA A 38 -9.01 -13.61 -1.48
CA ALA A 38 -7.76 -14.32 -1.27
C ALA A 38 -6.61 -13.33 -1.03
N MET A 39 -6.52 -12.28 -1.85
CA MET A 39 -5.56 -11.21 -1.67
C MET A 39 -5.72 -10.52 -0.30
N GLN A 40 -6.94 -10.20 0.11
CA GLN A 40 -7.20 -9.55 1.40
C GLN A 40 -6.76 -10.44 2.58
N ALA A 41 -7.02 -11.74 2.52
CA ALA A 41 -6.57 -12.68 3.55
C ALA A 41 -5.04 -12.72 3.65
N LEU A 42 -4.34 -12.77 2.50
CA LEU A 42 -2.88 -12.74 2.43
C LEU A 42 -2.28 -11.41 2.91
N PHE A 43 -3.06 -10.33 2.87
CA PHE A 43 -2.62 -8.98 3.26
C PHE A 43 -2.74 -8.72 4.78
N LEU A 44 -3.52 -9.51 5.52
CA LEU A 44 -3.74 -9.31 6.96
C LEU A 44 -2.45 -9.19 7.79
N PRO A 45 -1.39 -10.00 7.55
CA PRO A 45 -0.16 -9.89 8.34
C PRO A 45 0.53 -8.52 8.18
N VAL A 46 0.58 -7.94 6.96
CA VAL A 46 1.19 -6.63 6.77
C VAL A 46 0.32 -5.49 7.33
N VAL A 47 -0.99 -5.66 7.33
CA VAL A 47 -1.92 -4.72 7.99
C VAL A 47 -1.67 -4.71 9.50
N ALA A 48 -1.53 -5.88 10.12
CA ALA A 48 -1.20 -6.00 11.55
C ALA A 48 0.16 -5.36 11.87
N LEU A 49 1.18 -5.62 11.06
CA LEU A 49 2.49 -4.96 11.18
C LEU A 49 2.35 -3.44 11.10
N SER A 50 1.59 -2.93 10.14
CA SER A 50 1.39 -1.50 9.95
C SER A 50 0.76 -0.84 11.16
N PHE A 51 -0.26 -1.47 11.78
CA PHE A 51 -0.86 -0.98 13.02
C PHE A 51 0.10 -1.00 14.21
N ALA A 52 1.00 -1.98 14.28
CA ALA A 52 2.02 -2.04 15.33
C ALA A 52 3.12 -0.99 15.16
N VAL A 53 3.49 -0.65 13.93
CA VAL A 53 4.57 0.30 13.62
C VAL A 53 4.20 1.74 13.99
N SER A 54 2.96 2.17 13.77
CA SER A 54 2.52 3.55 14.01
C SER A 54 2.78 4.03 15.45
N PRO A 55 2.33 3.34 16.51
CA PRO A 55 2.60 3.77 17.88
C PRO A 55 4.09 3.69 18.26
N VAL A 56 4.83 2.69 17.76
CA VAL A 56 6.27 2.55 18.04
C VAL A 56 7.04 3.73 17.46
N VAL A 57 6.76 4.10 16.21
CA VAL A 57 7.37 5.27 15.57
C VAL A 57 6.94 6.55 16.28
N GLY A 58 5.64 6.71 16.61
CA GLY A 58 5.10 7.88 17.29
C GLY A 58 5.73 8.13 18.66
N GLN A 59 5.87 7.10 19.48
CA GLN A 59 6.52 7.19 20.81
C GLN A 59 7.98 7.58 20.70
N ASN A 60 8.75 6.97 19.77
CA ASN A 60 10.15 7.30 19.58
C ASN A 60 10.34 8.71 19.00
N PHE A 61 9.40 9.13 18.11
CA PHE A 61 9.40 10.48 17.55
C PHE A 61 9.08 11.52 18.62
N GLY A 62 8.04 11.32 19.43
CA GLY A 62 7.70 12.19 20.56
C GLY A 62 8.80 12.25 21.62
N GLY A 63 9.52 11.14 21.84
CA GLY A 63 10.71 11.08 22.72
C GLY A 63 11.99 11.66 22.10
N ARG A 64 11.94 12.30 20.92
CA ARG A 64 13.08 12.89 20.19
C ARG A 64 14.24 11.90 19.95
N ARG A 65 13.95 10.60 19.80
CA ARG A 65 14.94 9.53 19.61
C ARG A 65 15.10 9.20 18.12
N ALA A 66 15.81 10.06 17.38
CA ALA A 66 15.98 9.94 15.92
C ALA A 66 16.49 8.57 15.47
N ASP A 67 17.49 8.00 16.15
CA ASP A 67 18.07 6.70 15.80
C ASP A 67 17.07 5.55 15.97
N ARG A 68 16.25 5.59 17.03
CA ARG A 68 15.21 4.59 17.25
C ARG A 68 14.09 4.70 16.21
N VAL A 69 13.72 5.92 15.80
CA VAL A 69 12.76 6.13 14.72
C VAL A 69 13.30 5.51 13.42
N ARG A 70 14.56 5.83 13.05
CA ARG A 70 15.19 5.27 11.84
C ARG A 70 15.25 3.74 11.90
N HIS A 71 15.70 3.19 13.03
CA HIS A 71 15.76 1.73 13.21
C HIS A 71 14.38 1.08 13.06
N SER A 72 13.35 1.63 13.71
CA SER A 72 11.97 1.12 13.62
C SER A 72 11.44 1.16 12.18
N VAL A 73 11.71 2.27 11.46
CA VAL A 73 11.29 2.43 10.05
C VAL A 73 11.95 1.38 9.15
N TYR A 74 13.29 1.24 9.21
CA TYR A 74 14.00 0.28 8.36
C TYR A 74 13.66 -1.16 8.70
N SER A 75 13.52 -1.50 9.99
CA SER A 75 13.08 -2.83 10.42
C SER A 75 11.67 -3.15 9.93
N ALA A 76 10.74 -2.21 10.05
CA ALA A 76 9.38 -2.41 9.59
C ALA A 76 9.30 -2.61 8.06
N LEU A 77 10.03 -1.80 7.29
CA LEU A 77 10.12 -1.95 5.83
C LEU A 77 10.77 -3.28 5.44
N GLY A 78 11.82 -3.71 6.13
CA GLY A 78 12.49 -4.99 5.91
C GLY A 78 11.56 -6.17 6.19
N ILE A 79 10.88 -6.18 7.35
CA ILE A 79 9.93 -7.24 7.72
C ILE A 79 8.76 -7.28 6.73
N ALA A 80 8.17 -6.12 6.37
CA ALA A 80 7.08 -6.05 5.42
C ALA A 80 7.51 -6.59 4.04
N SER A 81 8.67 -6.19 3.55
CA SER A 81 9.18 -6.62 2.24
C SER A 81 9.44 -8.12 2.21
N SER A 82 10.09 -8.68 3.24
CA SER A 82 10.36 -10.11 3.34
C SER A 82 9.07 -10.93 3.42
N MET A 83 8.13 -10.50 4.26
CA MET A 83 6.84 -11.15 4.42
C MET A 83 6.03 -11.10 3.12
N MET A 84 5.95 -9.93 2.49
CA MET A 84 5.22 -9.76 1.22
C MET A 84 5.89 -10.52 0.08
N LEU A 85 7.22 -10.67 0.07
CA LEU A 85 7.92 -11.50 -0.91
C LEU A 85 7.49 -12.96 -0.80
N VAL A 86 7.45 -13.53 0.41
CA VAL A 86 7.00 -14.91 0.63
C VAL A 86 5.55 -15.09 0.15
N LEU A 87 4.67 -14.16 0.51
CA LEU A 87 3.27 -14.21 0.11
C LEU A 87 3.08 -14.00 -1.41
N THR A 88 3.92 -13.16 -2.03
CA THR A 88 3.97 -13.01 -3.49
C THR A 88 4.33 -14.33 -4.15
N LEU A 89 5.40 -14.98 -3.71
CA LEU A 89 5.84 -16.26 -4.26
C LEU A 89 4.75 -17.34 -4.10
N MET A 90 4.10 -17.42 -2.95
CA MET A 90 3.01 -18.34 -2.72
C MET A 90 1.83 -18.09 -3.66
N ALA A 91 1.40 -16.83 -3.80
CA ALA A 91 0.27 -16.46 -4.67
C ALA A 91 0.60 -16.58 -6.16
N PHE A 92 1.86 -16.35 -6.55
CA PHE A 92 2.32 -16.46 -7.93
C PHE A 92 2.48 -17.93 -8.36
N LEU A 93 3.04 -18.79 -7.49
CA LEU A 93 3.31 -20.19 -7.81
C LEU A 93 2.08 -21.09 -7.66
N LEU A 94 1.19 -20.77 -6.71
CA LEU A 94 0.04 -21.61 -6.35
C LEU A 94 -1.31 -20.86 -6.45
N PRO A 95 -1.56 -20.03 -7.48
CA PRO A 95 -2.77 -19.21 -7.53
C PRO A 95 -4.04 -20.06 -7.60
N GLY A 96 -4.01 -21.13 -8.40
CA GLY A 96 -5.16 -22.03 -8.55
C GLY A 96 -5.53 -22.76 -7.25
N THR A 97 -4.55 -23.15 -6.46
CA THR A 97 -4.81 -23.76 -5.15
C THR A 97 -5.50 -22.81 -4.19
N LEU A 98 -5.04 -21.55 -4.16
CA LEU A 98 -5.64 -20.50 -3.31
C LEU A 98 -7.08 -20.18 -3.72
N ILE A 99 -7.36 -20.10 -5.03
CA ILE A 99 -8.71 -19.80 -5.52
C ILE A 99 -9.66 -21.00 -5.30
N ARG A 100 -9.18 -22.25 -5.41
CA ARG A 100 -9.97 -23.47 -5.15
C ARG A 100 -10.49 -23.57 -3.72
N ILE A 101 -9.87 -22.91 -2.76
CA ILE A 101 -10.39 -22.81 -1.38
C ILE A 101 -11.76 -22.13 -1.36
N PHE A 102 -12.00 -21.20 -2.29
CA PHE A 102 -13.21 -20.35 -2.32
C PHE A 102 -14.22 -20.72 -3.41
N SER A 103 -13.82 -21.45 -4.47
CA SER A 103 -14.71 -21.81 -5.58
C SER A 103 -14.32 -23.15 -6.21
N ARG A 104 -15.35 -23.85 -6.73
CA ARG A 104 -15.19 -25.08 -7.52
C ARG A 104 -15.50 -24.89 -9.01
N ASP A 105 -15.99 -23.72 -9.42
CA ASP A 105 -16.28 -23.42 -10.82
C ASP A 105 -14.98 -23.24 -11.62
N PRO A 106 -14.71 -24.06 -12.66
CA PRO A 106 -13.48 -24.00 -13.45
C PRO A 106 -13.24 -22.62 -14.08
N ARG A 107 -14.30 -21.94 -14.52
CA ARG A 107 -14.21 -20.60 -15.16
C ARG A 107 -13.82 -19.53 -14.15
N VAL A 108 -14.37 -19.60 -12.95
CA VAL A 108 -14.03 -18.72 -11.83
C VAL A 108 -12.60 -18.95 -11.36
N ILE A 109 -12.18 -20.23 -11.29
CA ILE A 109 -10.81 -20.59 -10.90
C ILE A 109 -9.81 -20.09 -11.95
N ALA A 110 -10.07 -20.25 -13.24
CA ALA A 110 -9.18 -19.77 -14.29
C ALA A 110 -8.98 -18.26 -14.18
N PHE A 111 -10.08 -17.49 -14.21
CA PHE A 111 -10.01 -16.03 -14.12
C PHE A 111 -9.35 -15.52 -12.81
N GLY A 112 -9.77 -16.09 -11.68
CA GLY A 112 -9.22 -15.72 -10.38
C GLY A 112 -7.74 -16.05 -10.24
N SER A 113 -7.27 -17.14 -10.85
CA SER A 113 -5.87 -17.54 -10.87
C SER A 113 -5.02 -16.60 -11.72
N ASP A 114 -5.49 -16.19 -12.90
CA ASP A 114 -4.80 -15.23 -13.76
C ASP A 114 -4.71 -13.86 -13.09
N TYR A 115 -5.81 -13.41 -12.48
CA TYR A 115 -5.84 -12.20 -11.67
C TYR A 115 -4.83 -12.26 -10.53
N LEU A 116 -4.88 -13.32 -9.70
CA LEU A 116 -4.02 -13.45 -8.51
C LEU A 116 -2.55 -13.56 -8.88
N ARG A 117 -2.21 -14.25 -9.98
CA ARG A 117 -0.85 -14.38 -10.48
C ARG A 117 -0.24 -13.02 -10.83
N ILE A 118 -0.98 -12.17 -11.57
CA ILE A 118 -0.47 -10.86 -11.97
C ILE A 118 -0.46 -9.90 -10.78
N VAL A 119 -1.56 -9.85 -10.02
CA VAL A 119 -1.73 -8.87 -8.95
C VAL A 119 -0.90 -9.20 -7.70
N SER A 120 -0.49 -10.46 -7.51
CA SER A 120 0.46 -10.80 -6.42
C SER A 120 1.80 -10.05 -6.55
N LEU A 121 2.22 -9.68 -7.74
CA LEU A 121 3.41 -8.84 -7.94
C LEU A 121 3.27 -7.45 -7.31
N ASN A 122 2.04 -7.00 -7.04
CA ASN A 122 1.77 -5.76 -6.32
C ASN A 122 2.04 -5.86 -4.81
N PHE A 123 2.13 -7.07 -4.24
CA PHE A 123 2.13 -7.27 -2.79
C PHE A 123 3.28 -6.56 -2.10
N ILE A 124 4.48 -6.64 -2.63
CA ILE A 124 5.65 -5.98 -2.04
C ILE A 124 5.45 -4.46 -2.04
N SER A 125 5.08 -3.89 -3.20
CA SER A 125 4.85 -2.45 -3.33
C SER A 125 3.70 -1.98 -2.43
N ALA A 126 2.60 -2.72 -2.38
CA ALA A 126 1.46 -2.41 -1.53
C ALA A 126 1.81 -2.52 -0.04
N GLY A 127 2.59 -3.53 0.37
CA GLY A 127 3.07 -3.67 1.75
C GLY A 127 3.93 -2.48 2.19
N ILE A 128 4.86 -2.05 1.34
CA ILE A 128 5.69 -0.85 1.58
C ILE A 128 4.80 0.40 1.68
N VAL A 129 3.81 0.56 0.79
CA VAL A 129 2.87 1.68 0.85
C VAL A 129 2.08 1.68 2.16
N PHE A 130 1.57 0.53 2.61
CA PHE A 130 0.84 0.42 3.87
C PHE A 130 1.70 0.79 5.08
N VAL A 131 2.92 0.25 5.16
CA VAL A 131 3.85 0.53 6.26
C VAL A 131 4.29 2.00 6.25
N THR A 132 4.59 2.57 5.08
CA THR A 132 4.96 3.99 4.98
C THR A 132 3.81 4.92 5.38
N SER A 133 2.56 4.63 4.96
CA SER A 133 1.38 5.39 5.41
C SER A 133 1.22 5.34 6.93
N SER A 134 1.44 4.16 7.54
CA SER A 134 1.40 3.97 8.99
C SER A 134 2.50 4.75 9.72
N ILE A 135 3.71 4.80 9.16
CA ILE A 135 4.81 5.62 9.69
C ILE A 135 4.45 7.10 9.65
N PHE A 136 3.90 7.59 8.54
CA PHE A 136 3.43 8.97 8.44
C PHE A 136 2.34 9.30 9.47
N GLN A 137 1.43 8.37 9.75
CA GLN A 137 0.44 8.51 10.82
C GLN A 137 1.12 8.61 12.19
N GLY A 138 2.14 7.77 12.45
CA GLY A 138 2.91 7.79 13.70
C GLY A 138 3.63 9.12 13.94
N ILE A 139 4.18 9.77 12.92
CA ILE A 139 4.82 11.08 13.02
C ILE A 139 3.85 12.27 12.92
N GLY A 140 2.54 11.99 12.81
CA GLY A 140 1.49 13.01 12.78
C GLY A 140 1.36 13.78 11.46
N ASN A 141 1.92 13.28 10.34
CA ASN A 141 1.82 13.90 9.03
C ASN A 141 1.14 12.96 8.03
N THR A 142 -0.18 13.03 7.90
CA THR A 142 -1.00 12.14 7.06
C THR A 142 -1.29 12.68 5.67
N LEU A 143 -0.81 13.88 5.33
CA LEU A 143 -1.02 14.47 4.00
C LEU A 143 -0.21 13.80 2.89
N PRO A 144 1.10 13.49 3.06
CA PRO A 144 1.90 12.89 1.99
C PRO A 144 1.33 11.57 1.46
N PRO A 145 0.92 10.59 2.29
CA PRO A 145 0.31 9.36 1.79
C PRO A 145 -1.04 9.59 1.11
N LEU A 146 -1.84 10.54 1.57
CA LEU A 146 -3.09 10.91 0.91
C LEU A 146 -2.85 11.42 -0.53
N PHE A 147 -1.88 12.33 -0.71
CA PHE A 147 -1.52 12.82 -2.04
C PHE A 147 -0.98 11.71 -2.96
N SER A 148 -0.16 10.81 -2.44
CA SER A 148 0.34 9.68 -3.23
C SER A 148 -0.77 8.72 -3.64
N SER A 149 -1.76 8.48 -2.76
CA SER A 149 -2.93 7.66 -3.04
C SER A 149 -3.84 8.30 -4.09
N LEU A 150 -4.04 9.63 -4.01
CA LEU A 150 -4.79 10.37 -5.02
C LEU A 150 -4.08 10.32 -6.39
N THR A 151 -2.77 10.53 -6.41
CA THR A 151 -1.97 10.45 -7.64
C THR A 151 -2.07 9.05 -8.27
N ARG A 152 -1.97 7.99 -7.46
CA ARG A 152 -2.17 6.61 -7.93
C ARG A 152 -3.55 6.41 -8.53
N LEU A 153 -4.61 6.89 -7.85
CA LEU A 153 -5.98 6.76 -8.36
C LEU A 153 -6.12 7.41 -9.73
N VAL A 154 -5.60 8.63 -9.91
CA VAL A 154 -5.65 9.35 -11.19
C VAL A 154 -4.85 8.61 -12.27
N LEU A 155 -3.61 8.18 -11.96
CA LEU A 155 -2.75 7.44 -12.89
C LEU A 155 -3.32 6.07 -13.29
N PHE A 156 -4.15 5.47 -12.45
CA PHE A 156 -4.86 4.24 -12.76
C PHE A 156 -6.18 4.52 -13.49
N ALA A 157 -7.04 5.38 -12.93
CA ALA A 157 -8.42 5.54 -13.38
C ALA A 157 -8.51 6.10 -14.80
N LEU A 158 -7.75 7.16 -15.12
CA LEU A 158 -7.82 7.79 -16.43
C LEU A 158 -7.37 6.85 -17.56
N PRO A 159 -6.19 6.20 -17.51
CA PRO A 159 -5.81 5.24 -18.54
C PRO A 159 -6.71 4.00 -18.58
N ALA A 160 -7.16 3.47 -17.42
CA ALA A 160 -8.03 2.31 -17.36
C ALA A 160 -9.37 2.58 -18.06
N MET A 161 -9.99 3.73 -17.79
CA MET A 161 -11.25 4.15 -18.46
C MET A 161 -11.06 4.41 -19.95
N TYR A 162 -9.91 4.95 -20.36
CA TYR A 162 -9.59 5.19 -21.76
C TYR A 162 -9.38 3.88 -22.52
N ILE A 163 -8.54 2.99 -22.00
CA ILE A 163 -8.17 1.73 -22.63
C ILE A 163 -9.38 0.78 -22.68
N SER A 164 -10.24 0.75 -21.63
CA SER A 164 -11.42 -0.10 -21.57
C SER A 164 -12.47 0.15 -22.68
N ARG A 165 -12.39 1.31 -23.35
CA ARG A 165 -13.27 1.67 -24.49
C ARG A 165 -12.68 1.32 -25.85
N ARG A 166 -11.44 0.81 -25.92
CA ARG A 166 -10.79 0.47 -27.19
C ARG A 166 -11.20 -0.91 -27.68
N PRO A 167 -11.36 -1.10 -29.01
CA PRO A 167 -11.54 -2.43 -29.59
C PRO A 167 -10.29 -3.28 -29.30
N GLY A 168 -10.48 -4.56 -28.97
CA GLY A 168 -9.38 -5.47 -28.59
C GLY A 168 -8.90 -5.32 -27.15
N PHE A 169 -9.69 -4.67 -26.27
CA PHE A 169 -9.34 -4.52 -24.86
C PHE A 169 -9.32 -5.87 -24.14
N GLU A 170 -8.20 -6.16 -23.50
CA GLU A 170 -8.03 -7.31 -22.60
C GLU A 170 -7.95 -6.85 -21.15
N ILE A 171 -8.59 -7.61 -20.27
CA ILE A 171 -8.61 -7.29 -18.83
C ILE A 171 -7.20 -7.28 -18.19
N SER A 172 -6.26 -8.03 -18.75
CA SER A 172 -4.86 -8.08 -18.33
C SER A 172 -4.19 -6.70 -18.32
N TYR A 173 -4.57 -5.80 -19.24
CA TYR A 173 -4.05 -4.43 -19.27
C TYR A 173 -4.37 -3.65 -17.99
N VAL A 174 -5.54 -3.91 -17.39
CA VAL A 174 -5.93 -3.28 -16.11
C VAL A 174 -5.01 -3.77 -14.98
N TRP A 175 -4.65 -5.04 -14.98
CA TRP A 175 -3.76 -5.61 -13.97
C TRP A 175 -2.34 -5.04 -14.07
N TYR A 176 -1.80 -4.94 -15.29
CA TYR A 176 -0.49 -4.32 -15.51
C TYR A 176 -0.48 -2.82 -15.19
N LEU A 177 -1.57 -2.12 -15.51
CA LEU A 177 -1.73 -0.71 -15.14
C LEU A 177 -1.78 -0.53 -13.61
N SER A 178 -2.47 -1.44 -12.92
CA SER A 178 -2.47 -1.48 -11.45
C SER A 178 -1.06 -1.68 -10.90
N LEU A 179 -0.28 -2.60 -11.50
CA LEU A 179 1.11 -2.84 -11.12
C LEU A 179 1.96 -1.57 -11.28
N GLY A 180 1.90 -0.93 -12.44
CA GLY A 180 2.65 0.31 -12.69
C GLY A 180 2.27 1.43 -11.71
N SER A 181 0.97 1.61 -11.45
CA SER A 181 0.48 2.67 -10.55
C SER A 181 0.89 2.47 -9.09
N ILE A 182 0.88 1.23 -8.58
CA ILE A 182 1.29 0.95 -7.19
C ILE A 182 2.81 1.07 -6.99
N VAL A 183 3.60 0.65 -8.00
CA VAL A 183 5.06 0.84 -7.96
C VAL A 183 5.40 2.33 -7.96
N PHE A 184 4.72 3.12 -8.78
CA PHE A 184 4.89 4.57 -8.78
C PHE A 184 4.52 5.19 -7.41
N GLN A 185 3.40 4.78 -6.83
CA GLN A 185 3.00 5.22 -5.48
C GLN A 185 4.04 4.84 -4.43
N MET A 186 4.57 3.62 -4.48
CA MET A 186 5.63 3.17 -3.57
C MET A 186 6.87 4.06 -3.66
N CYS A 187 7.32 4.38 -4.88
CA CYS A 187 8.47 5.26 -5.08
C CYS A 187 8.22 6.65 -4.49
N ILE A 188 7.05 7.25 -4.75
CA ILE A 188 6.67 8.54 -4.16
C ILE A 188 6.67 8.47 -2.63
N ASN A 189 6.03 7.46 -2.04
CA ASN A 189 5.96 7.32 -0.59
C ASN A 189 7.36 7.19 0.04
N LEU A 190 8.24 6.40 -0.55
CA LEU A 190 9.62 6.27 -0.05
C LEU A 190 10.42 7.56 -0.15
N LEU A 191 10.26 8.30 -1.26
CA LEU A 191 10.91 9.62 -1.43
C LEU A 191 10.39 10.64 -0.41
N LEU A 192 9.07 10.71 -0.24
CA LEU A 192 8.43 11.59 0.74
C LEU A 192 8.84 11.21 2.17
N LEU A 193 8.88 9.91 2.50
CA LEU A 193 9.32 9.43 3.81
C LEU A 193 10.78 9.80 4.07
N ARG A 194 11.66 9.58 3.09
CA ARG A 194 13.08 9.99 3.22
C ARG A 194 13.24 11.49 3.43
N HIS A 195 12.46 12.29 2.70
CA HIS A 195 12.46 13.75 2.85
C HIS A 195 12.00 14.16 4.26
N GLU A 196 10.87 13.61 4.70
CA GLU A 196 10.28 13.92 6.01
C GLU A 196 11.19 13.50 7.15
N MET A 197 11.80 12.32 7.08
CA MET A 197 12.79 11.87 8.07
C MET A 197 14.01 12.81 8.12
N ARG A 198 14.50 13.28 6.98
CA ARG A 198 15.63 14.24 6.96
C ARG A 198 15.26 15.59 7.56
N LYS A 199 14.02 16.04 7.38
CA LYS A 199 13.52 17.33 7.86
C LYS A 199 13.20 17.29 9.35
N ARG A 200 12.47 16.27 9.81
CA ARG A 200 11.91 16.22 11.16
C ARG A 200 12.75 15.49 12.20
N LEU A 201 13.72 14.67 11.79
CA LEU A 201 14.61 13.97 12.72
C LEU A 201 15.91 14.76 13.03
N ARG A 202 15.95 16.05 12.71
CA ARG A 202 17.01 16.96 13.17
C ARG A 202 16.62 17.51 14.54
N PHE A 203 16.74 16.67 15.57
CA PHE A 203 16.48 17.07 16.95
C PHE A 203 17.71 17.73 17.63
N ASP A 204 18.85 17.86 16.92
CA ASP A 204 20.18 18.09 17.48
C ASP A 204 20.68 19.55 17.36
N GLU A 205 19.81 20.55 17.40
CA GLU A 205 20.29 21.85 17.88
C GLU A 205 19.76 22.04 19.29
N PRO A 206 20.61 22.07 20.32
CA PRO A 206 20.19 22.54 21.63
C PRO A 206 19.76 24.01 21.42
N GLU A 207 18.46 24.26 21.44
CA GLU A 207 17.91 25.56 21.69
C GLU A 207 18.67 26.08 22.91
N ASN A 208 19.46 27.17 22.73
CA ASN A 208 20.35 27.73 23.72
C ASN A 208 19.72 27.66 25.11
N PHE A 209 20.15 26.71 25.93
CA PHE A 209 19.85 26.66 27.33
C PHE A 209 20.53 27.86 27.92
N ILE A 210 19.83 29.01 28.00
CA ILE A 210 20.24 30.13 28.79
C ILE A 210 20.07 29.66 30.25
N PRO A 211 21.17 29.37 30.96
CA PRO A 211 21.04 28.94 32.33
C PRO A 211 20.40 30.07 33.11
N ALA A 212 19.38 29.74 33.91
CA ALA A 212 18.65 30.70 34.74
C ALA A 212 19.53 31.52 35.70
N SER A 213 20.81 31.19 35.80
CA SER A 213 21.83 31.96 36.54
C SER A 213 22.25 33.27 35.85
N ALA A 214 21.95 33.47 34.56
CA ALA A 214 22.32 34.69 33.84
C ALA A 214 21.22 35.79 33.90
N ALA A 215 20.06 35.50 34.47
CA ALA A 215 18.96 36.46 34.64
C ALA A 215 18.89 37.08 36.04
N ALA A 216 19.88 36.80 36.92
CA ALA A 216 19.92 37.25 38.32
C ALA A 216 21.16 38.14 38.65
N SER A 217 21.77 38.78 37.64
CA SER A 217 22.83 39.79 37.85
C SER A 217 22.42 41.13 37.31
#